data_a5e7a2e4fc4d8254f405c83134579d3c
#
_entry.id   a5e7a2e4fc4d8254f405c83134579d3c
#
_cell.length_a   1.000
_cell.length_b   1.000
_cell.length_c   1.000
_cell.angle_alpha   90.00
_cell.angle_beta   90.00
_cell.angle_gamma   90.00
#
_symmetry.space_group_name_H-M   'P 1'
#
loop_
_entity.id
_entity.type
_entity.pdbx_description
1 polymer ?
#
loop_
_entity_poly.entity_id
_entity_poly.type
_entity_poly.pdbx_seq_one_letter_code
_entity_poly.pdbx_strand_id
1 'polypeptide(L)'
;MMRRYDCTFFSDHLSYCHDGGHLYDLLPLPFTEEMVRHTARRIREVQDRLGCRIAVENTSYYLHSPLAEMNEVEFLNAVAREADCGIHLDVNNIYVNAVNHGLLSPEAFLENVDAERVCYIHIAGHDVETPELLIDTHGAAVLPTVWDLLELAYTKLPTIPPTLLERDFNFPPFAELEAEVAKIAEYQTRAGKEYRRAA
;
A
#
# COMPACT_ATOMS: atom_id res chain seq x y z
N MET A 1 9.84 -7.57 -19.92
CA MET A 1 9.27 -6.22 -19.69
C MET A 1 10.28 -5.36 -18.92
N MET A 2 10.68 -5.68 -17.70
CA MET A 2 11.61 -4.89 -16.86
C MET A 2 12.89 -4.48 -17.60
N ARG A 3 13.61 -5.44 -18.22
CA ARG A 3 14.84 -5.12 -18.99
C ARG A 3 14.62 -4.16 -20.18
N ARG A 4 13.44 -4.19 -20.79
CA ARG A 4 13.11 -3.33 -21.95
C ARG A 4 12.94 -1.86 -21.55
N TYR A 5 12.48 -1.61 -20.33
CA TYR A 5 12.17 -0.29 -19.80
C TYR A 5 13.14 0.13 -18.68
N ASP A 6 14.20 -0.66 -18.46
CA ASP A 6 15.19 -0.44 -17.40
C ASP A 6 14.54 -0.25 -16.00
N CYS A 7 13.48 -1.03 -15.76
CA CYS A 7 12.77 -1.00 -14.48
C CYS A 7 13.57 -1.76 -13.43
N THR A 8 13.86 -1.11 -12.33
CA THR A 8 14.58 -1.68 -11.17
C THR A 8 13.63 -2.12 -10.06
N PHE A 9 12.36 -1.78 -10.16
CA PHE A 9 11.32 -2.06 -9.18
C PHE A 9 10.12 -2.72 -9.83
N PHE A 10 9.51 -3.68 -9.13
CA PHE A 10 8.24 -4.31 -9.48
C PHE A 10 7.45 -4.57 -8.20
N SER A 11 6.19 -4.21 -8.20
CA SER A 11 5.25 -4.54 -7.14
C SER A 11 3.96 -5.11 -7.72
N ASP A 12 3.22 -5.81 -6.88
CA ASP A 12 1.90 -6.35 -7.22
C ASP A 12 1.01 -6.31 -5.97
N HIS A 13 -0.29 -6.30 -6.18
CA HIS A 13 -1.27 -6.29 -5.11
C HIS A 13 -1.28 -7.60 -4.32
N LEU A 14 -1.37 -7.50 -2.99
CA LEU A 14 -1.56 -8.65 -2.11
C LEU A 14 -3.04 -9.07 -2.09
N SER A 15 -3.53 -9.54 -3.23
CA SER A 15 -4.95 -9.78 -3.47
C SER A 15 -5.17 -11.03 -4.33
N TYR A 16 -6.44 -11.39 -4.48
CA TYR A 16 -6.93 -12.44 -5.35
C TYR A 16 -7.76 -11.80 -6.48
N CYS A 17 -7.34 -11.99 -7.73
CA CYS A 17 -7.97 -11.35 -8.88
C CYS A 17 -8.22 -12.29 -10.08
N HIS A 18 -8.15 -13.62 -9.86
CA HIS A 18 -8.33 -14.58 -10.96
C HIS A 18 -8.91 -15.90 -10.46
N ASP A 19 -9.98 -16.37 -11.12
CA ASP A 19 -10.54 -17.72 -10.95
C ASP A 19 -11.09 -18.23 -12.30
N GLY A 20 -10.24 -18.92 -13.09
CA GLY A 20 -10.59 -19.35 -14.45
C GLY A 20 -10.81 -18.19 -15.43
N GLY A 21 -10.74 -16.95 -14.98
CA GLY A 21 -10.89 -15.70 -15.70
C GLY A 21 -10.48 -14.53 -14.84
N HIS A 22 -10.30 -13.36 -15.45
CA HIS A 22 -9.96 -12.14 -14.72
C HIS A 22 -11.17 -11.61 -13.93
N LEU A 23 -10.93 -11.26 -12.67
CA LEU A 23 -11.88 -10.52 -11.83
C LEU A 23 -11.51 -9.02 -11.88
N TYR A 24 -12.53 -8.16 -11.98
CA TYR A 24 -12.29 -6.71 -12.03
C TYR A 24 -11.92 -6.10 -10.69
N ASP A 25 -12.36 -6.75 -9.59
CA ASP A 25 -12.08 -6.28 -8.25
C ASP A 25 -10.94 -7.07 -7.62
N LEU A 26 -10.20 -6.41 -6.72
CA LEU A 26 -9.21 -7.05 -5.88
C LEU A 26 -9.91 -7.69 -4.67
N LEU A 27 -9.95 -9.02 -4.64
CA LEU A 27 -10.54 -9.72 -3.51
C LEU A 27 -9.48 -9.98 -2.42
N PRO A 28 -9.82 -9.80 -1.13
CA PRO A 28 -8.90 -10.03 -0.05
C PRO A 28 -8.53 -11.51 0.05
N LEU A 29 -7.27 -11.78 0.35
CA LEU A 29 -6.84 -13.09 0.79
C LEU A 29 -7.35 -13.35 2.21
N PRO A 30 -7.71 -14.57 2.61
CA PRO A 30 -7.98 -14.88 4.01
C PRO A 30 -6.68 -14.75 4.82
N PHE A 31 -6.69 -13.95 5.89
CA PHE A 31 -5.52 -13.68 6.71
C PHE A 31 -5.22 -14.86 7.65
N THR A 32 -4.73 -15.96 7.07
CA THR A 32 -4.42 -17.22 7.78
C THR A 32 -2.96 -17.61 7.57
N GLU A 33 -2.43 -18.41 8.50
CA GLU A 33 -1.10 -19.00 8.40
C GLU A 33 -0.90 -19.84 7.12
N GLU A 34 -1.94 -20.55 6.70
CA GLU A 34 -1.91 -21.33 5.46
C GLU A 34 -1.74 -20.41 4.24
N MET A 35 -2.49 -19.29 4.22
CA MET A 35 -2.43 -18.33 3.13
C MET A 35 -1.10 -17.58 3.12
N VAL A 36 -0.49 -17.28 4.27
CA VAL A 36 0.88 -16.74 4.34
C VAL A 36 1.85 -17.66 3.59
N ARG A 37 1.86 -18.95 3.93
CA ARG A 37 2.76 -19.93 3.28
C ARG A 37 2.49 -20.06 1.78
N HIS A 38 1.21 -20.10 1.39
CA HIS A 38 0.82 -20.20 -0.01
C HIS A 38 1.30 -18.99 -0.81
N THR A 39 0.97 -17.78 -0.34
CA THR A 39 1.30 -16.53 -1.00
C THR A 39 2.81 -16.30 -1.07
N ALA A 40 3.52 -16.54 0.02
CA ALA A 40 4.98 -16.41 0.05
C ALA A 40 5.67 -17.34 -0.95
N ARG A 41 5.18 -18.57 -1.13
CA ARG A 41 5.68 -19.48 -2.17
C ARG A 41 5.46 -18.90 -3.56
N ARG A 42 4.28 -18.32 -3.84
CA ARG A 42 3.98 -17.70 -5.15
C ARG A 42 4.87 -16.50 -5.42
N ILE A 43 5.09 -15.65 -4.42
CA ILE A 43 5.99 -14.50 -4.52
C ILE A 43 7.42 -14.96 -4.83
N ARG A 44 7.93 -15.99 -4.12
CA ARG A 44 9.27 -16.55 -4.40
C ARG A 44 9.39 -17.07 -5.83
N GLU A 45 8.37 -17.77 -6.34
CA GLU A 45 8.35 -18.23 -7.75
C GLU A 45 8.44 -17.06 -8.74
N VAL A 46 7.81 -15.92 -8.45
CA VAL A 46 7.90 -14.70 -9.27
C VAL A 46 9.29 -14.08 -9.16
N GLN A 47 9.83 -13.95 -7.95
CA GLN A 47 11.18 -13.41 -7.70
C GLN A 47 12.24 -14.23 -8.43
N ASP A 48 12.16 -15.57 -8.38
CA ASP A 48 13.07 -16.47 -9.08
C ASP A 48 13.03 -16.26 -10.60
N ARG A 49 11.84 -16.09 -11.17
CA ARG A 49 11.66 -15.83 -12.61
C ARG A 49 12.16 -14.46 -13.05
N LEU A 50 11.96 -13.44 -12.21
CA LEU A 50 12.41 -12.08 -12.49
C LEU A 50 13.90 -11.89 -12.20
N GLY A 51 14.46 -12.67 -11.29
CA GLY A 51 15.83 -12.54 -10.82
C GLY A 51 16.05 -11.34 -9.91
N CYS A 52 15.00 -10.85 -9.26
CA CYS A 52 15.05 -9.72 -8.31
C CYS A 52 13.95 -9.85 -7.26
N ARG A 53 14.13 -9.14 -6.13
CA ARG A 53 13.07 -8.96 -5.14
C ARG A 53 11.94 -8.11 -5.74
N ILE A 54 10.71 -8.43 -5.35
CA ILE A 54 9.54 -7.62 -5.63
C ILE A 54 8.97 -7.04 -4.34
N ALA A 55 7.99 -6.17 -4.43
CA ALA A 55 7.19 -5.72 -3.30
C ALA A 55 5.74 -6.18 -3.45
N VAL A 56 5.03 -6.26 -2.33
CA VAL A 56 3.59 -6.50 -2.31
C VAL A 56 2.88 -5.34 -1.63
N GLU A 57 1.73 -4.98 -2.17
CA GLU A 57 0.95 -3.83 -1.74
C GLU A 57 -0.21 -4.25 -0.83
N ASN A 58 -0.43 -3.50 0.26
CA ASN A 58 -1.64 -3.60 1.05
C ASN A 58 -2.82 -3.02 0.27
N THR A 59 -3.81 -3.85 -0.02
CA THR A 59 -4.96 -3.46 -0.85
C THR A 59 -6.16 -3.04 0.00
N SER A 60 -7.01 -2.17 -0.55
CA SER A 60 -8.35 -1.97 -0.03
C SER A 60 -9.20 -3.23 -0.21
N TYR A 61 -10.12 -3.50 0.71
CA TYR A 61 -11.05 -4.62 0.61
C TYR A 61 -12.40 -4.30 1.23
N TYR A 62 -13.45 -5.01 0.74
CA TYR A 62 -14.85 -4.80 1.14
C TYR A 62 -15.46 -6.01 1.81
N LEU A 63 -14.68 -7.06 2.00
CA LEU A 63 -15.07 -8.30 2.64
C LEU A 63 -13.97 -8.79 3.58
N HIS A 64 -14.30 -9.02 4.83
CA HIS A 64 -13.39 -9.63 5.79
C HIS A 64 -13.71 -11.12 5.95
N SER A 65 -12.69 -11.97 5.84
CA SER A 65 -12.87 -13.41 6.00
C SER A 65 -13.16 -13.77 7.47
N PRO A 66 -14.24 -14.53 7.75
CA PRO A 66 -14.49 -15.02 9.09
C PRO A 66 -13.46 -16.06 9.57
N LEU A 67 -12.59 -16.51 8.68
CA LEU A 67 -11.52 -17.47 8.97
C LEU A 67 -10.19 -16.77 9.32
N ALA A 68 -10.17 -15.43 9.39
CA ALA A 68 -8.95 -14.70 9.71
C ALA A 68 -8.40 -15.10 11.10
N GLU A 69 -7.12 -15.44 11.14
CA GLU A 69 -6.35 -15.82 12.33
C GLU A 69 -5.47 -14.67 12.84
N MET A 70 -5.30 -13.64 12.00
CA MET A 70 -4.49 -12.46 12.28
C MET A 70 -5.10 -11.23 11.60
N ASN A 71 -4.66 -10.03 11.98
CA ASN A 71 -5.10 -8.80 11.34
C ASN A 71 -4.32 -8.53 10.04
N GLU A 72 -4.72 -7.48 9.32
CA GLU A 72 -4.17 -7.12 8.01
C GLU A 72 -2.65 -6.87 8.06
N VAL A 73 -2.16 -6.05 9.00
CA VAL A 73 -0.73 -5.73 9.07
C VAL A 73 0.11 -6.91 9.53
N GLU A 74 -0.42 -7.77 10.38
CA GLU A 74 0.23 -9.03 10.77
C GLU A 74 0.37 -9.96 9.56
N PHE A 75 -0.68 -10.09 8.74
CA PHE A 75 -0.65 -10.88 7.51
C PHE A 75 0.36 -10.32 6.50
N LEU A 76 0.32 -9.03 6.23
CA LEU A 76 1.27 -8.36 5.33
C LEU A 76 2.72 -8.61 5.76
N ASN A 77 3.02 -8.38 7.04
CA ASN A 77 4.35 -8.60 7.59
C ASN A 77 4.80 -10.06 7.49
N ALA A 78 3.90 -10.99 7.82
CA ALA A 78 4.19 -12.42 7.78
C ALA A 78 4.50 -12.87 6.34
N VAL A 79 3.71 -12.44 5.36
CA VAL A 79 3.96 -12.70 3.93
C VAL A 79 5.29 -12.11 3.49
N ALA A 80 5.55 -10.84 3.82
CA ALA A 80 6.76 -10.14 3.41
C ALA A 80 8.04 -10.79 3.98
N ARG A 81 7.99 -11.24 5.24
CA ARG A 81 9.10 -11.95 5.88
C ARG A 81 9.29 -13.35 5.31
N GLU A 82 8.22 -14.13 5.18
CA GLU A 82 8.28 -15.50 4.66
C GLU A 82 8.74 -15.53 3.20
N ALA A 83 8.31 -14.56 2.37
CA ALA A 83 8.70 -14.46 0.96
C ALA A 83 10.06 -13.79 0.76
N ASP A 84 10.61 -13.12 1.76
CA ASP A 84 11.71 -12.17 1.65
C ASP A 84 11.46 -11.13 0.55
N CYS A 85 10.30 -10.49 0.56
CA CYS A 85 9.93 -9.42 -0.36
C CYS A 85 9.84 -8.05 0.34
N GLY A 86 9.74 -6.98 -0.44
CA GLY A 86 9.45 -5.64 0.04
C GLY A 86 7.97 -5.43 0.32
N ILE A 87 7.67 -4.33 1.00
CA ILE A 87 6.31 -3.81 1.18
C ILE A 87 6.17 -2.54 0.34
N HIS A 88 5.15 -2.53 -0.49
CA HIS A 88 4.63 -1.34 -1.12
C HIS A 88 3.47 -0.85 -0.26
N LEU A 89 3.64 0.29 0.38
CA LEU A 89 2.69 0.80 1.37
C LEU A 89 1.72 1.79 0.70
N ASP A 90 0.44 1.47 0.64
CA ASP A 90 -0.59 2.42 0.24
C ASP A 90 -1.28 3.01 1.48
N VAL A 91 -1.12 4.33 1.68
CA VAL A 91 -1.68 5.02 2.85
C VAL A 91 -3.18 5.34 2.69
N ASN A 92 -3.69 5.40 1.44
CA ASN A 92 -5.12 5.54 1.20
C ASN A 92 -5.87 4.25 1.55
N ASN A 93 -5.32 3.09 1.17
CA ASN A 93 -5.89 1.78 1.47
C ASN A 93 -5.95 1.50 2.98
N ILE A 94 -4.93 1.92 3.73
CA ILE A 94 -4.97 1.86 5.20
C ILE A 94 -6.15 2.66 5.74
N TYR A 95 -6.36 3.88 5.24
CA TYR A 95 -7.47 4.72 5.69
C TYR A 95 -8.83 4.16 5.29
N VAL A 96 -9.00 3.74 4.04
CA VAL A 96 -10.22 3.11 3.52
C VAL A 96 -10.59 1.88 4.35
N ASN A 97 -9.65 0.97 4.59
CA ASN A 97 -9.88 -0.23 5.38
C ASN A 97 -10.24 0.07 6.84
N ALA A 98 -9.58 1.07 7.45
CA ALA A 98 -9.88 1.48 8.82
C ALA A 98 -11.31 2.00 8.96
N VAL A 99 -11.80 2.79 8.02
CA VAL A 99 -13.18 3.30 8.02
C VAL A 99 -14.17 2.18 7.74
N ASN A 100 -13.93 1.38 6.69
CA ASN A 100 -14.88 0.38 6.24
C ASN A 100 -15.05 -0.81 7.21
N HIS A 101 -14.00 -1.16 7.93
CA HIS A 101 -14.03 -2.35 8.80
C HIS A 101 -13.92 -2.03 10.29
N GLY A 102 -13.29 -0.91 10.67
CA GLY A 102 -13.09 -0.56 12.08
C GLY A 102 -12.25 -1.55 12.89
N LEU A 103 -11.49 -2.43 12.23
CA LEU A 103 -10.73 -3.50 12.87
C LEU A 103 -9.35 -3.05 13.36
N LEU A 104 -8.74 -2.10 12.67
CA LEU A 104 -7.41 -1.58 12.98
C LEU A 104 -7.37 -0.09 12.65
N SER A 105 -6.85 0.76 13.56
CA SER A 105 -6.67 2.17 13.23
C SER A 105 -5.49 2.38 12.30
N PRO A 106 -5.49 3.44 11.47
CA PRO A 106 -4.38 3.74 10.58
C PRO A 106 -3.04 3.91 11.31
N GLU A 107 -3.07 4.55 12.48
CA GLU A 107 -1.89 4.75 13.32
C GLU A 107 -1.34 3.40 13.81
N ALA A 108 -2.24 2.50 14.27
CA ALA A 108 -1.84 1.18 14.72
C ALA A 108 -1.28 0.33 13.57
N PHE A 109 -1.80 0.49 12.35
CA PHE A 109 -1.21 -0.14 11.17
C PHE A 109 0.23 0.34 10.96
N LEU A 110 0.43 1.66 10.92
CA LEU A 110 1.75 2.28 10.69
C LEU A 110 2.76 2.01 11.83
N GLU A 111 2.27 1.79 13.06
CA GLU A 111 3.13 1.40 14.19
C GLU A 111 3.61 -0.05 14.12
N ASN A 112 2.85 -0.92 13.45
CA ASN A 112 3.10 -2.35 13.42
C ASN A 112 3.63 -2.87 12.07
N VAL A 113 3.58 -2.08 11.00
CA VAL A 113 4.15 -2.49 9.70
C VAL A 113 5.67 -2.69 9.81
N ASP A 114 6.21 -3.69 9.11
CA ASP A 114 7.66 -3.95 9.05
C ASP A 114 8.37 -2.83 8.26
N ALA A 115 8.67 -1.74 8.96
CA ALA A 115 9.20 -0.50 8.41
C ALA A 115 10.48 -0.69 7.58
N GLU A 116 11.34 -1.67 7.94
CA GLU A 116 12.56 -1.98 7.22
C GLU A 116 12.30 -2.59 5.82
N ARG A 117 11.09 -3.09 5.59
CA ARG A 117 10.69 -3.68 4.31
C ARG A 117 9.91 -2.72 3.42
N VAL A 118 9.46 -1.58 3.94
CA VAL A 118 8.75 -0.58 3.13
C VAL A 118 9.73 0.08 2.16
N CYS A 119 9.49 -0.09 0.86
CA CYS A 119 10.38 0.39 -0.19
C CYS A 119 9.72 1.33 -1.20
N TYR A 120 8.40 1.45 -1.16
CA TYR A 120 7.62 2.31 -2.04
C TYR A 120 6.32 2.71 -1.35
N ILE A 121 5.77 3.88 -1.68
CA ILE A 121 4.50 4.36 -1.11
C ILE A 121 3.57 4.80 -2.23
N HIS A 122 2.29 4.44 -2.13
CA HIS A 122 1.20 5.08 -2.85
C HIS A 122 0.40 6.01 -1.94
N ILE A 123 -0.13 7.07 -2.54
CA ILE A 123 -1.12 7.96 -1.96
C ILE A 123 -2.17 8.29 -3.02
N ALA A 124 -3.43 8.17 -2.67
CA ALA A 124 -4.56 8.39 -3.56
C ALA A 124 -5.72 9.10 -2.86
N GLY A 125 -6.70 9.51 -3.64
CA GLY A 125 -8.00 9.93 -3.13
C GLY A 125 -9.04 8.83 -3.37
N HIS A 126 -10.11 8.86 -2.61
CA HIS A 126 -11.21 7.88 -2.65
C HIS A 126 -12.56 8.59 -2.66
N ASP A 127 -13.62 7.89 -3.06
CA ASP A 127 -14.98 8.38 -2.99
C ASP A 127 -15.64 8.01 -1.67
N VAL A 128 -16.46 8.90 -1.14
CA VAL A 128 -17.26 8.70 0.06
C VAL A 128 -18.68 8.32 -0.35
N GLU A 129 -19.03 7.06 -0.30
CA GLU A 129 -20.40 6.58 -0.60
C GLU A 129 -21.33 6.85 0.59
N THR A 130 -20.88 6.51 1.80
CA THR A 130 -21.51 6.88 3.08
C THR A 130 -20.42 7.22 4.10
N PRO A 131 -20.76 7.80 5.26
CA PRO A 131 -19.76 8.03 6.31
C PRO A 131 -19.02 6.78 6.77
N GLU A 132 -19.61 5.60 6.60
CA GLU A 132 -19.08 4.30 7.00
C GLU A 132 -18.58 3.46 5.83
N LEU A 133 -18.69 3.97 4.58
CA LEU A 133 -18.26 3.25 3.37
C LEU A 133 -17.51 4.17 2.41
N LEU A 134 -16.23 3.93 2.31
CA LEU A 134 -15.33 4.57 1.34
C LEU A 134 -15.07 3.60 0.18
N ILE A 135 -15.03 4.14 -1.04
CA ILE A 135 -14.71 3.37 -2.24
C ILE A 135 -13.36 3.85 -2.78
N ASP A 136 -12.44 2.94 -2.86
CA ASP A 136 -11.07 3.18 -3.33
C ASP A 136 -11.03 3.30 -4.85
N THR A 137 -11.41 4.50 -5.34
CA THR A 137 -11.55 4.78 -6.76
C THR A 137 -10.33 5.44 -7.37
N HIS A 138 -9.45 6.02 -6.56
CA HIS A 138 -8.38 6.93 -7.01
C HIS A 138 -8.90 8.06 -7.91
N GLY A 139 -10.17 8.41 -7.77
CA GLY A 139 -10.91 9.37 -8.61
C GLY A 139 -11.10 10.75 -7.98
N ALA A 140 -10.67 10.96 -6.75
CA ALA A 140 -10.82 12.21 -6.01
C ALA A 140 -9.46 12.82 -5.61
N ALA A 141 -9.47 14.08 -5.18
CA ALA A 141 -8.29 14.69 -4.56
C ALA A 141 -7.95 13.98 -3.23
N VAL A 142 -6.69 13.93 -2.89
CA VAL A 142 -6.23 13.31 -1.63
C VAL A 142 -6.77 14.11 -0.44
N LEU A 143 -7.46 13.43 0.47
CA LEU A 143 -8.04 14.05 1.66
C LEU A 143 -6.95 14.50 2.67
N PRO A 144 -7.21 15.56 3.47
CA PRO A 144 -6.29 16.01 4.51
C PRO A 144 -5.83 14.89 5.45
N THR A 145 -6.75 14.01 5.86
CA THR A 145 -6.46 12.87 6.75
C THR A 145 -5.46 11.88 6.13
N VAL A 146 -5.56 11.65 4.81
CA VAL A 146 -4.61 10.76 4.10
C VAL A 146 -3.24 11.43 3.96
N TRP A 147 -3.20 12.74 3.79
CA TRP A 147 -1.95 13.51 3.87
C TRP A 147 -1.28 13.42 5.23
N ASP A 148 -2.06 13.52 6.31
CA ASP A 148 -1.55 13.39 7.68
C ASP A 148 -0.99 11.97 7.92
N LEU A 149 -1.62 10.94 7.34
CA LEU A 149 -1.10 9.57 7.39
C LEU A 149 0.21 9.40 6.60
N LEU A 150 0.35 10.06 5.45
CA LEU A 150 1.62 10.05 4.71
C LEU A 150 2.74 10.68 5.56
N GLU A 151 2.47 11.81 6.22
CA GLU A 151 3.43 12.44 7.12
C GLU A 151 3.81 11.52 8.26
N LEU A 152 2.82 10.89 8.91
CA LEU A 152 3.05 9.91 9.97
C LEU A 152 3.88 8.72 9.47
N ALA A 153 3.56 8.17 8.29
CA ALA A 153 4.32 7.08 7.68
C ALA A 153 5.80 7.45 7.55
N TYR A 154 6.11 8.63 7.01
CA TYR A 154 7.50 9.08 6.90
C TYR A 154 8.23 9.19 8.24
N THR A 155 7.53 9.49 9.34
CA THR A 155 8.16 9.54 10.68
C THR A 155 8.46 8.15 11.25
N LYS A 156 7.76 7.12 10.78
CA LYS A 156 7.92 5.74 11.26
C LYS A 156 8.92 4.91 10.46
N LEU A 157 9.23 5.34 9.24
CA LEU A 157 10.11 4.60 8.34
C LEU A 157 11.58 4.98 8.53
N PRO A 158 12.52 4.04 8.43
CA PRO A 158 13.97 4.32 8.60
C PRO A 158 14.55 5.15 7.46
N THR A 159 13.89 5.18 6.32
CA THR A 159 14.22 5.98 5.14
C THR A 159 12.95 6.53 4.51
N ILE A 160 13.06 7.57 3.69
CA ILE A 160 11.93 8.12 2.96
C ILE A 160 11.85 7.44 1.59
N PRO A 161 10.85 6.54 1.37
CA PRO A 161 10.73 5.85 0.10
C PRO A 161 10.25 6.79 -1.01
N PRO A 162 10.46 6.44 -2.30
CA PRO A 162 9.74 7.03 -3.40
C PRO A 162 8.23 6.93 -3.16
N THR A 163 7.50 8.00 -3.48
CA THR A 163 6.05 8.07 -3.29
C THR A 163 5.38 8.49 -4.59
N LEU A 164 4.36 7.76 -5.01
CA LEU A 164 3.55 8.01 -6.19
C LEU A 164 2.17 8.50 -5.79
N LEU A 165 1.71 9.57 -6.44
CA LEU A 165 0.29 9.95 -6.46
C LEU A 165 -0.44 9.08 -7.47
N GLU A 166 -1.44 8.35 -7.03
CA GLU A 166 -2.28 7.53 -7.89
C GLU A 166 -3.59 8.25 -8.23
N ARG A 167 -3.90 8.29 -9.52
CA ARG A 167 -5.13 8.90 -10.03
C ARG A 167 -5.59 8.14 -11.27
N ASP A 168 -6.67 7.37 -11.14
CA ASP A 168 -7.18 6.48 -12.19
C ASP A 168 -8.40 7.03 -12.91
N PHE A 169 -9.18 7.89 -12.24
CA PHE A 169 -10.42 8.46 -12.76
C PHE A 169 -10.50 9.96 -12.49
N ASN A 170 -11.47 10.62 -13.13
CA ASN A 170 -11.80 12.02 -12.90
C ASN A 170 -10.58 12.93 -12.91
N PHE A 171 -9.72 12.78 -13.94
CA PHE A 171 -8.49 13.56 -14.04
C PHE A 171 -8.78 15.05 -13.97
N PRO A 172 -8.27 15.76 -12.96
CA PRO A 172 -8.41 17.21 -12.87
C PRO A 172 -7.48 17.90 -13.89
N PRO A 173 -7.53 19.24 -14.02
CA PRO A 173 -6.51 19.97 -14.75
C PRO A 173 -5.11 19.59 -14.29
N PHE A 174 -4.17 19.45 -15.23
CA PHE A 174 -2.81 18.95 -14.95
C PHE A 174 -2.09 19.72 -13.84
N ALA A 175 -2.32 21.03 -13.75
CA ALA A 175 -1.75 21.88 -12.70
C ALA A 175 -2.17 21.47 -11.27
N GLU A 176 -3.36 20.87 -11.10
CA GLU A 176 -3.81 20.35 -9.81
C GLU A 176 -3.07 19.07 -9.43
N LEU A 177 -2.84 18.16 -10.41
CA LEU A 177 -2.00 16.99 -10.19
C LEU A 177 -0.56 17.36 -9.87
N GLU A 178 0.01 18.35 -10.59
CA GLU A 178 1.34 18.86 -10.28
C GLU A 178 1.42 19.43 -8.87
N ALA A 179 0.37 20.11 -8.39
CA ALA A 179 0.32 20.65 -7.03
C ALA A 179 0.30 19.53 -5.97
N GLU A 180 -0.44 18.44 -6.18
CA GLU A 180 -0.43 17.28 -5.28
C GLU A 180 0.95 16.59 -5.28
N VAL A 181 1.59 16.42 -6.44
CA VAL A 181 2.96 15.86 -6.52
C VAL A 181 3.97 16.78 -5.84
N ALA A 182 3.86 18.11 -6.03
CA ALA A 182 4.71 19.07 -5.33
C ALA A 182 4.55 18.97 -3.81
N LYS A 183 3.34 18.78 -3.34
CA LYS A 183 3.03 18.56 -1.91
C LYS A 183 3.72 17.31 -1.36
N ILE A 184 3.73 16.19 -2.10
CA ILE A 184 4.51 14.99 -1.72
C ILE A 184 5.98 15.37 -1.52
N ALA A 185 6.59 16.08 -2.46
CA ALA A 185 8.00 16.49 -2.37
C ALA A 185 8.27 17.41 -1.17
N GLU A 186 7.32 18.28 -0.81
CA GLU A 186 7.41 19.11 0.42
C GLU A 186 7.41 18.24 1.68
N TYR A 187 6.51 17.26 1.79
CA TYR A 187 6.43 16.32 2.91
C TYR A 187 7.72 15.50 3.04
N GLN A 188 8.24 14.95 1.92
CA GLN A 188 9.52 14.23 1.89
C GLN A 188 10.69 15.11 2.34
N THR A 189 10.72 16.37 1.89
CA THR A 189 11.78 17.33 2.27
C THR A 189 11.72 17.64 3.77
N ARG A 190 10.53 17.81 4.33
CA ARG A 190 10.31 18.09 5.74
C ARG A 190 10.76 16.91 6.60
N ALA A 191 10.30 15.70 6.29
CA ALA A 191 10.72 14.48 6.95
C ALA A 191 12.24 14.26 6.85
N GLY A 192 12.87 14.45 5.68
CA GLY A 192 14.32 14.31 5.51
C GLY A 192 15.16 15.31 6.31
N LYS A 193 14.61 16.49 6.65
CA LYS A 193 15.27 17.42 7.55
C LYS A 193 15.21 16.97 9.01
N GLU A 194 14.11 16.34 9.42
CA GLU A 194 13.95 15.79 10.76
C GLU A 194 14.91 14.62 11.01
N TYR A 195 15.04 13.71 10.05
CA TYR A 195 16.04 12.63 10.09
C TYR A 195 17.47 13.15 10.29
N ARG A 196 17.85 14.21 9.54
CA ARG A 196 19.21 14.81 9.67
C ARG A 196 19.45 15.54 10.98
N ARG A 197 18.40 15.95 11.71
CA ARG A 197 18.51 16.60 13.01
C ARG A 197 18.56 15.58 14.15
N ALA A 198 18.03 14.38 13.94
CA ALA A 198 18.00 13.31 14.93
C ALA A 198 19.24 12.41 14.88
N ALA A 199 20.00 12.43 13.77
CA ALA A 199 21.28 11.73 13.61
C ALA A 199 22.47 12.58 14.02
#